data_1384a35982db5a10b1aad0a2411b49ab
#
_entry.id   1384a35982db5a10b1aad0a2411b49ab
#
_cell.length_a   1.000
_cell.length_b   1.000
_cell.length_c   1.000
_cell.angle_alpha   90.00
_cell.angle_beta   90.00
_cell.angle_gamma   90.00
#
_symmetry.space_group_name_H-M   'P 1'
#
loop_
_entity.id
_entity.type
_entity.pdbx_description
1 polymer ?
#
loop_
_entity_poly.entity_id
_entity_poly.type
_entity_poly.pdbx_seq_one_letter_code
_entity_poly.pdbx_strand_id
1 'polypeptide(L)'
;MRNLRITKRFAAGLAVVGLACCTESPACASEPAERYDPGNNPIYRKGWIDFNKNGRKDVYEDPEAALDDRIEDLLSQMTVEEKTCQLVTLYGYKRVLQDSLPTPGWKNQLWKDGLGAIDEHLNGFVQWGKPLLDCDLVWPASRHAWAINETQRFFVEETRLGIPVDMTNEGIRGVEAYRATNFPSQLGMGHTWNRELLRKTGRIVGREARLLGYTNIYAPVLDVGRDQRWGRYEEVFGESPYLVAELGVAMASGMQTDYQVASTAKHFAAYSNNKGAREGMSRVDPQMPPREVENIHLMPFREVIRRAGILGVMSSYNDYDGVPIQGSRYWLTERLRGEMGFRGYVVSDSGSVEYLHNKHHTAVNQLDAVRQSIEAGLNVRCNFWHPETYVMPLRQLLREGLITEELLDSRVR
;
A
#
# COMPACT_ATOMS: atom_id res chain seq x y z
N MET A 1 40.97 -41.60 -54.99
CA MET A 1 42.27 -40.99 -55.12
C MET A 1 42.25 -39.54 -54.70
N ARG A 2 43.22 -39.12 -53.96
CA ARG A 2 43.57 -37.84 -53.38
C ARG A 2 42.92 -37.50 -52.05
N ASN A 3 43.69 -37.76 -51.01
CA ASN A 3 43.57 -37.24 -49.64
C ASN A 3 43.71 -35.74 -49.62
N LEU A 4 42.85 -35.04 -48.87
CA LEU A 4 43.11 -33.74 -48.38
C LEU A 4 42.97 -33.71 -46.85
N ARG A 5 44.10 -33.69 -46.14
CA ARG A 5 44.17 -33.43 -44.69
C ARG A 5 43.92 -31.96 -44.45
N ILE A 6 42.89 -31.60 -43.73
CA ILE A 6 42.70 -30.25 -43.17
C ILE A 6 43.01 -30.33 -41.67
N THR A 7 44.17 -29.83 -41.32
CA THR A 7 44.53 -29.55 -39.92
C THR A 7 43.80 -28.31 -39.43
N LYS A 8 42.84 -28.47 -38.56
CA LYS A 8 42.24 -27.34 -37.81
C LYS A 8 43.10 -27.07 -36.57
N ARG A 9 43.79 -25.96 -36.57
CA ARG A 9 44.31 -25.34 -35.35
C ARG A 9 43.19 -24.59 -34.69
N PHE A 10 42.72 -25.06 -33.52
CA PHE A 10 41.89 -24.29 -32.62
C PHE A 10 42.83 -23.35 -31.83
N ALA A 11 42.76 -22.07 -32.12
CA ALA A 11 43.28 -21.04 -31.23
C ALA A 11 42.21 -20.78 -30.16
N ALA A 12 42.48 -21.21 -28.95
CA ALA A 12 41.64 -20.84 -27.79
C ALA A 12 41.92 -19.36 -27.47
N GLY A 13 41.03 -18.50 -27.94
CA GLY A 13 40.94 -17.12 -27.46
C GLY A 13 40.31 -17.12 -26.07
N LEU A 14 41.11 -16.94 -25.02
CA LEU A 14 40.59 -16.56 -23.70
C LEU A 14 39.98 -15.15 -23.85
N ALA A 15 38.68 -15.08 -23.93
CA ALA A 15 37.98 -13.84 -23.67
C ALA A 15 38.05 -13.60 -22.15
N VAL A 16 38.95 -12.74 -21.74
CA VAL A 16 38.92 -12.12 -20.42
C VAL A 16 37.67 -11.25 -20.40
N VAL A 17 36.56 -11.77 -19.86
CA VAL A 17 35.43 -10.97 -19.46
C VAL A 17 35.94 -10.10 -18.31
N GLY A 18 36.33 -8.87 -18.64
CA GLY A 18 36.59 -7.87 -17.63
C GLY A 18 35.32 -7.76 -16.77
N LEU A 19 35.41 -8.16 -15.50
CA LEU A 19 34.52 -7.69 -14.51
C LEU A 19 34.56 -6.16 -14.59
N ALA A 20 33.55 -5.57 -15.21
CA ALA A 20 33.28 -4.17 -15.00
C ALA A 20 33.08 -4.03 -13.49
N CYS A 21 34.08 -3.50 -12.82
CA CYS A 21 33.94 -2.99 -11.46
C CYS A 21 32.74 -2.10 -11.50
N CYS A 22 31.67 -2.51 -10.83
CA CYS A 22 30.60 -1.59 -10.45
C CYS A 22 31.33 -0.47 -9.73
N THR A 23 31.51 0.67 -10.41
CA THR A 23 31.87 1.91 -9.73
C THR A 23 30.81 2.10 -8.69
N GLU A 24 31.18 1.89 -7.44
CA GLU A 24 30.33 2.23 -6.30
C GLU A 24 29.87 3.65 -6.56
N SER A 25 28.56 3.81 -6.69
CA SER A 25 27.95 5.14 -6.59
C SER A 25 28.54 5.80 -5.35
N PRO A 26 28.88 7.09 -5.39
CA PRO A 26 29.51 7.74 -4.26
C PRO A 26 28.76 7.35 -2.98
N ALA A 27 29.47 6.76 -2.05
CA ALA A 27 28.90 6.28 -0.81
C ALA A 27 28.15 7.44 -0.17
N CYS A 28 26.87 7.28 0.07
CA CYS A 28 26.12 8.20 0.90
C CYS A 28 26.70 8.11 2.31
N ALA A 29 27.72 8.87 2.56
CA ALA A 29 28.40 8.96 3.85
C ALA A 29 27.82 10.12 4.64
N SER A 30 26.52 10.01 4.99
CA SER A 30 25.98 10.90 6.00
C SER A 30 26.22 10.31 7.38
N GLU A 31 26.59 11.16 8.33
CA GLU A 31 26.63 10.78 9.74
C GLU A 31 25.29 10.17 10.16
N PRO A 32 25.27 9.20 11.09
CA PRO A 32 24.03 8.72 11.66
C PRO A 32 23.21 9.90 12.20
N ALA A 33 21.90 9.88 11.95
CA ALA A 33 21.03 10.93 12.48
C ALA A 33 21.11 10.96 14.00
N GLU A 34 21.13 12.15 14.58
CA GLU A 34 21.00 12.32 16.03
C GLU A 34 19.68 11.71 16.50
N ARG A 35 19.73 11.02 17.63
CA ARG A 35 18.53 10.45 18.23
C ARG A 35 17.63 11.59 18.71
N TYR A 36 16.39 11.63 18.23
CA TYR A 36 15.38 12.56 18.74
C TYR A 36 15.15 12.30 20.24
N ASP A 37 15.26 13.35 21.05
CA ASP A 37 14.89 13.32 22.46
C ASP A 37 13.55 14.06 22.65
N PRO A 38 12.43 13.36 22.90
CA PRO A 38 11.14 13.98 23.14
C PRO A 38 11.06 14.71 24.50
N GLY A 39 12.09 14.62 25.34
CA GLY A 39 12.05 15.00 26.75
C GLY A 39 11.63 16.44 27.08
N ASN A 40 11.63 17.34 26.10
CA ASN A 40 11.21 18.72 26.27
C ASN A 40 9.86 19.05 25.61
N ASN A 41 9.25 18.11 24.86
CA ASN A 41 7.95 18.36 24.25
C ASN A 41 6.82 17.95 25.21
N PRO A 42 5.97 18.91 25.66
CA PRO A 42 4.98 18.67 26.70
C PRO A 42 3.87 17.70 26.30
N ILE A 43 3.72 17.35 25.03
CA ILE A 43 2.71 16.37 24.60
C ILE A 43 3.08 14.93 25.00
N TYR A 44 4.37 14.60 25.15
CA TYR A 44 4.81 13.28 25.54
C TYR A 44 4.75 13.10 27.04
N ARG A 45 3.69 12.44 27.52
CA ARG A 45 3.41 12.20 28.92
C ARG A 45 3.88 10.78 29.31
N LYS A 46 3.95 10.52 30.61
CA LYS A 46 4.26 9.18 31.09
C LYS A 46 3.14 8.19 30.76
N GLY A 47 3.37 7.33 29.75
CA GLY A 47 2.46 6.27 29.35
C GLY A 47 1.36 6.66 28.36
N TRP A 48 1.34 7.89 27.88
CA TRP A 48 0.39 8.36 26.85
C TRP A 48 0.93 9.60 26.11
N ILE A 49 0.30 9.96 25.03
CA ILE A 49 0.62 11.17 24.23
C ILE A 49 -0.61 12.06 24.22
N ASP A 50 -0.44 13.33 24.57
CA ASP A 50 -1.45 14.39 24.50
C ASP A 50 -1.55 14.86 23.03
N PHE A 51 -2.23 14.07 22.22
CA PHE A 51 -2.28 14.26 20.77
C PHE A 51 -2.97 15.58 20.38
N ASN A 52 -4.04 15.95 21.08
CA ASN A 52 -4.77 17.19 20.79
C ASN A 52 -4.26 18.41 21.57
N LYS A 53 -3.19 18.28 22.38
CA LYS A 53 -2.48 19.34 23.10
C LYS A 53 -3.39 20.11 24.10
N ASN A 54 -4.44 19.45 24.62
CA ASN A 54 -5.37 20.07 25.58
C ASN A 54 -4.92 19.92 27.04
N GLY A 55 -3.85 19.17 27.32
CA GLY A 55 -3.29 18.94 28.65
C GLY A 55 -4.00 17.89 29.49
N ARG A 56 -5.00 17.20 28.94
CA ARG A 56 -5.78 16.14 29.60
C ARG A 56 -5.68 14.86 28.78
N LYS A 57 -5.82 13.71 29.42
CA LYS A 57 -5.86 12.42 28.74
C LYS A 57 -7.30 12.14 28.29
N ASP A 58 -7.56 12.30 27.01
CA ASP A 58 -8.84 11.93 26.39
C ASP A 58 -8.91 10.42 26.18
N VAL A 59 -10.11 9.88 25.87
CA VAL A 59 -10.28 8.42 25.73
C VAL A 59 -9.46 7.88 24.57
N TYR A 60 -9.39 8.59 23.45
CA TYR A 60 -8.62 8.13 22.29
C TYR A 60 -7.09 8.09 22.53
N GLU A 61 -6.61 8.84 23.52
CA GLU A 61 -5.21 8.92 23.93
C GLU A 61 -4.84 7.86 24.99
N ASP A 62 -5.83 7.19 25.56
CA ASP A 62 -5.62 6.16 26.56
C ASP A 62 -5.30 4.80 25.91
N PRO A 63 -4.06 4.29 25.96
CA PRO A 63 -3.72 3.00 25.37
C PRO A 63 -4.42 1.82 26.06
N GLU A 64 -4.95 1.99 27.26
CA GLU A 64 -5.67 0.95 28.02
C GLU A 64 -7.19 0.95 27.75
N ALA A 65 -7.72 2.01 27.11
CA ALA A 65 -9.14 2.07 26.73
C ALA A 65 -9.45 1.11 25.58
N ALA A 66 -10.70 0.62 25.52
CA ALA A 66 -11.13 -0.24 24.42
C ALA A 66 -11.00 0.47 23.07
N LEU A 67 -10.60 -0.28 22.03
CA LEU A 67 -10.33 0.30 20.71
C LEU A 67 -11.56 1.03 20.15
N ASP A 68 -12.75 0.46 20.28
CA ASP A 68 -13.98 1.08 19.77
C ASP A 68 -14.27 2.40 20.50
N ASP A 69 -14.07 2.46 21.82
CA ASP A 69 -14.27 3.69 22.61
C ASP A 69 -13.27 4.78 22.17
N ARG A 70 -12.02 4.40 21.90
CA ARG A 70 -10.99 5.32 21.40
C ARG A 70 -11.35 5.87 20.02
N ILE A 71 -11.86 5.01 19.13
CA ILE A 71 -12.30 5.41 17.79
C ILE A 71 -13.48 6.38 17.86
N GLU A 72 -14.50 6.08 18.69
CA GLU A 72 -15.66 6.96 18.85
C GLU A 72 -15.29 8.33 19.42
N ASP A 73 -14.45 8.35 20.43
CA ASP A 73 -13.99 9.60 21.04
C ASP A 73 -13.23 10.46 20.02
N LEU A 74 -12.28 9.87 19.28
CA LEU A 74 -11.54 10.58 18.24
C LEU A 74 -12.47 11.09 17.13
N LEU A 75 -13.36 10.23 16.61
CA LEU A 75 -14.27 10.56 15.53
C LEU A 75 -15.22 11.70 15.92
N SER A 76 -15.69 11.73 17.18
CA SER A 76 -16.54 12.80 17.70
C SER A 76 -15.86 14.17 17.76
N GLN A 77 -14.52 14.19 17.83
CA GLN A 77 -13.73 15.41 17.86
C GLN A 77 -13.30 15.91 16.47
N MET A 78 -13.40 15.05 15.43
CA MET A 78 -12.94 15.38 14.07
C MET A 78 -13.87 16.34 13.35
N THR A 79 -13.29 17.31 12.65
CA THR A 79 -14.00 18.14 11.68
C THR A 79 -14.16 17.41 10.34
N VAL A 80 -15.04 17.91 9.47
CA VAL A 80 -15.18 17.37 8.10
C VAL A 80 -13.87 17.45 7.33
N GLU A 81 -13.08 18.50 7.54
CA GLU A 81 -11.77 18.67 6.94
C GLU A 81 -10.82 17.55 7.35
N GLU A 82 -10.76 17.23 8.62
CA GLU A 82 -9.91 16.16 9.15
C GLU A 82 -10.42 14.78 8.71
N LYS A 83 -11.74 14.54 8.78
CA LYS A 83 -12.35 13.28 8.31
C LYS A 83 -12.03 13.00 6.84
N THR A 84 -12.19 14.00 5.97
CA THR A 84 -11.94 13.83 4.54
C THR A 84 -10.47 13.61 4.20
N CYS A 85 -9.55 14.20 4.97
CA CYS A 85 -8.11 13.99 4.81
C CYS A 85 -7.67 12.57 5.19
N GLN A 86 -8.37 11.87 6.09
CA GLN A 86 -8.06 10.48 6.43
C GLN A 86 -8.36 9.49 5.28
N LEU A 87 -9.16 9.89 4.29
CA LEU A 87 -9.60 9.01 3.22
C LEU A 87 -8.74 9.06 1.95
N VAL A 88 -7.52 9.56 2.05
CA VAL A 88 -6.67 9.77 0.88
C VAL A 88 -5.21 9.44 1.15
N THR A 89 -4.53 8.95 0.09
CA THR A 89 -3.09 8.73 0.06
C THR A 89 -2.38 9.88 -0.65
N LEU A 90 -1.22 10.27 -0.14
CA LEU A 90 -0.23 11.12 -0.82
C LEU A 90 0.96 10.26 -1.21
N TYR A 91 1.29 10.16 -2.50
CA TYR A 91 2.55 9.54 -2.91
C TYR A 91 3.74 10.39 -2.48
N GLY A 92 4.75 9.71 -1.95
CA GLY A 92 5.89 10.32 -1.28
C GLY A 92 6.84 11.10 -2.16
N TYR A 93 8.02 11.38 -1.61
CA TYR A 93 9.02 12.28 -2.16
C TYR A 93 9.38 11.99 -3.62
N LYS A 94 9.32 13.03 -4.45
CA LYS A 94 9.55 13.07 -5.91
C LYS A 94 8.51 12.33 -6.77
N ARG A 95 7.45 11.79 -6.15
CA ARG A 95 6.31 11.28 -6.93
C ARG A 95 5.19 12.32 -7.01
N VAL A 96 4.58 12.63 -5.88
CA VAL A 96 3.60 13.73 -5.72
C VAL A 96 4.14 14.75 -4.71
N LEU A 97 4.49 14.30 -3.52
CA LEU A 97 5.15 15.14 -2.52
C LEU A 97 6.51 15.61 -3.03
N GLN A 98 6.74 16.93 -3.02
CA GLN A 98 7.98 17.50 -3.51
C GLN A 98 9.03 17.71 -2.38
N ASP A 99 8.58 17.77 -1.14
CA ASP A 99 9.44 17.92 0.01
C ASP A 99 9.92 16.55 0.53
N SER A 100 11.20 16.43 0.82
CA SER A 100 11.77 15.23 1.44
C SER A 100 11.55 15.18 2.95
N LEU A 101 11.41 16.33 3.58
CA LEU A 101 11.12 16.52 5.01
C LEU A 101 10.05 17.60 5.17
N PRO A 102 9.32 17.61 6.30
CA PRO A 102 8.37 18.65 6.59
C PRO A 102 9.00 20.04 6.53
N THR A 103 8.30 20.98 5.91
CA THR A 103 8.68 22.38 5.81
C THR A 103 7.62 23.27 6.49
N PRO A 104 7.93 24.51 6.85
CA PRO A 104 6.90 25.43 7.35
C PRO A 104 5.72 25.61 6.41
N GLY A 105 5.93 25.38 5.09
CA GLY A 105 4.89 25.43 4.07
C GLY A 105 3.79 24.36 4.23
N TRP A 106 4.08 23.26 4.91
CA TRP A 106 3.11 22.18 5.15
C TRP A 106 1.88 22.65 5.94
N LYS A 107 2.03 23.66 6.79
CA LYS A 107 0.89 24.28 7.52
C LYS A 107 -0.11 24.99 6.61
N ASN A 108 0.22 25.20 5.34
CA ASN A 108 -0.65 25.78 4.33
C ASN A 108 -1.15 24.76 3.29
N GLN A 109 -0.76 23.49 3.42
CA GLN A 109 -1.19 22.40 2.54
C GLN A 109 -2.43 21.71 3.11
N LEU A 110 -3.08 20.89 2.28
CA LEU A 110 -4.24 20.11 2.68
C LEU A 110 -3.98 19.29 3.96
N TRP A 111 -2.82 18.67 4.03
CA TRP A 111 -2.42 17.77 5.13
C TRP A 111 -2.12 18.46 6.47
N LYS A 112 -2.29 19.79 6.56
CA LYS A 112 -2.39 20.46 7.86
C LYS A 112 -3.54 19.93 8.74
N ASP A 113 -4.58 19.37 8.08
CA ASP A 113 -5.76 18.75 8.70
C ASP A 113 -5.58 17.23 8.91
N GLY A 114 -4.35 16.72 8.75
CA GLY A 114 -4.05 15.29 8.79
C GLY A 114 -4.01 14.66 7.40
N LEU A 115 -3.73 13.36 7.35
CA LEU A 115 -3.69 12.58 6.11
C LEU A 115 -3.86 11.08 6.45
N GLY A 116 -4.57 10.32 5.60
CA GLY A 116 -4.74 8.89 5.79
C GLY A 116 -3.44 8.13 5.63
N ALA A 117 -2.74 8.31 4.51
CA ALA A 117 -1.49 7.61 4.24
C ALA A 117 -0.51 8.44 3.42
N ILE A 118 0.80 8.16 3.59
CA ILE A 118 1.84 8.55 2.64
C ILE A 118 2.47 7.27 2.09
N ASP A 119 2.42 7.11 0.76
CA ASP A 119 2.89 5.91 0.09
C ASP A 119 4.30 6.06 -0.46
N GLU A 120 5.15 5.06 -0.22
CA GLU A 120 6.52 4.97 -0.73
C GLU A 120 7.40 6.21 -0.44
N HIS A 121 7.17 6.89 0.68
CA HIS A 121 7.97 8.05 1.03
C HIS A 121 9.43 7.67 1.27
N LEU A 122 10.33 8.38 0.62
CA LEU A 122 11.79 8.20 0.75
C LEU A 122 12.30 6.79 0.43
N ASN A 123 11.59 6.00 -0.37
CA ASN A 123 12.03 4.66 -0.75
C ASN A 123 13.37 4.63 -1.54
N GLY A 124 13.85 5.78 -1.99
CA GLY A 124 15.12 5.91 -2.73
C GLY A 124 14.97 5.86 -4.25
N PHE A 125 13.74 5.76 -4.76
CA PHE A 125 13.48 5.67 -6.20
C PHE A 125 12.53 6.79 -6.65
N VAL A 126 12.81 7.37 -7.82
CA VAL A 126 11.92 8.38 -8.43
C VAL A 126 10.64 7.73 -8.95
N GLN A 127 10.79 6.56 -9.52
CA GLN A 127 9.75 5.69 -10.09
C GLN A 127 10.26 4.27 -10.12
N TRP A 128 9.37 3.29 -10.27
CA TRP A 128 9.73 1.90 -10.50
C TRP A 128 10.74 1.78 -11.62
N GLY A 129 11.87 1.12 -11.35
CA GLY A 129 12.94 0.88 -12.31
C GLY A 129 13.73 2.10 -12.75
N LYS A 130 13.55 3.28 -12.14
CA LYS A 130 14.31 4.51 -12.46
C LYS A 130 15.37 4.84 -11.41
N PRO A 131 16.31 5.75 -11.76
CA PRO A 131 17.48 6.04 -10.92
C PRO A 131 17.14 6.44 -9.49
N LEU A 132 18.09 6.18 -8.61
CA LEU A 132 18.05 6.60 -7.22
C LEU A 132 17.90 8.12 -7.08
N LEU A 133 17.16 8.52 -6.06
CA LEU A 133 17.17 9.88 -5.54
C LEU A 133 18.51 10.19 -4.85
N ASP A 134 18.74 11.46 -4.56
CA ASP A 134 19.79 11.88 -3.64
C ASP A 134 19.71 11.07 -2.36
N CYS A 135 20.82 10.43 -1.99
CA CYS A 135 20.81 9.38 -1.02
C CYS A 135 20.96 9.82 0.44
N ASP A 136 21.13 11.11 0.72
CA ASP A 136 21.40 11.60 2.08
C ASP A 136 20.31 11.30 3.11
N LEU A 137 19.07 11.07 2.66
CA LEU A 137 17.92 10.71 3.52
C LEU A 137 17.49 9.25 3.39
N VAL A 138 17.95 8.52 2.37
CA VAL A 138 17.55 7.12 2.15
C VAL A 138 18.57 6.11 2.66
N TRP A 139 19.78 6.58 2.98
CA TRP A 139 20.86 5.75 3.51
C TRP A 139 21.83 6.58 4.39
N PRO A 140 22.36 6.01 5.49
CA PRO A 140 22.13 4.66 6.04
C PRO A 140 20.69 4.45 6.53
N ALA A 141 20.30 3.22 6.83
CA ALA A 141 18.93 2.88 7.26
C ALA A 141 18.45 3.70 8.46
N SER A 142 19.35 4.05 9.39
CA SER A 142 19.04 4.95 10.52
C SER A 142 18.65 6.35 10.07
N ARG A 143 19.22 6.84 8.98
CA ARG A 143 18.88 8.16 8.42
C ARG A 143 17.52 8.12 7.74
N HIS A 144 17.22 7.03 7.02
CA HIS A 144 15.89 6.78 6.45
C HIS A 144 14.82 6.76 7.56
N ALA A 145 15.01 5.93 8.58
CA ALA A 145 14.09 5.85 9.71
C ALA A 145 13.89 7.21 10.41
N TRP A 146 14.97 7.97 10.58
CA TRP A 146 14.88 9.31 11.11
C TRP A 146 14.01 10.22 10.24
N ALA A 147 14.22 10.22 8.93
CA ALA A 147 13.47 11.09 8.01
C ALA A 147 11.98 10.75 7.95
N ILE A 148 11.64 9.45 7.98
CA ILE A 148 10.25 8.99 8.11
C ILE A 148 9.66 9.45 9.46
N ASN A 149 10.43 9.34 10.55
CA ASN A 149 9.97 9.81 11.87
C ASN A 149 9.79 11.34 11.92
N GLU A 150 10.63 12.13 11.24
CA GLU A 150 10.41 13.58 11.13
C GLU A 150 9.08 13.90 10.42
N THR A 151 8.77 13.15 9.37
CA THR A 151 7.47 13.25 8.69
C THR A 151 6.32 12.87 9.63
N GLN A 152 6.43 11.77 10.36
CA GLN A 152 5.44 11.34 11.33
C GLN A 152 5.25 12.38 12.46
N ARG A 153 6.34 12.98 12.92
CA ARG A 153 6.30 14.05 13.94
C ARG A 153 5.45 15.24 13.52
N PHE A 154 5.51 15.66 12.25
CA PHE A 154 4.66 16.75 11.78
C PHE A 154 3.17 16.43 12.05
N PHE A 155 2.72 15.20 11.72
CA PHE A 155 1.33 14.82 11.95
C PHE A 155 0.98 14.74 13.44
N VAL A 156 1.86 14.20 14.26
CA VAL A 156 1.63 14.03 15.71
C VAL A 156 1.71 15.38 16.43
N GLU A 157 2.72 16.19 16.13
CA GLU A 157 3.03 17.38 16.91
C GLU A 157 2.36 18.66 16.38
N GLU A 158 2.16 18.77 15.06
CA GLU A 158 1.74 20.02 14.43
C GLU A 158 0.27 20.05 13.96
N THR A 159 -0.38 18.87 13.78
CA THR A 159 -1.80 18.82 13.46
C THR A 159 -2.65 18.90 14.72
N ARG A 160 -3.92 19.30 14.62
CA ARG A 160 -4.80 19.56 15.77
C ARG A 160 -5.04 18.32 16.63
N LEU A 161 -5.36 17.19 16.00
CA LEU A 161 -5.68 15.92 16.70
C LEU A 161 -4.50 14.95 16.80
N GLY A 162 -3.35 15.30 16.22
CA GLY A 162 -2.14 14.50 16.30
C GLY A 162 -2.26 13.08 15.76
N ILE A 163 -3.17 12.82 14.82
CA ILE A 163 -3.40 11.49 14.25
C ILE A 163 -2.16 11.08 13.44
N PRO A 164 -1.47 9.99 13.80
CA PRO A 164 -0.33 9.50 13.03
C PRO A 164 -0.73 9.12 11.61
N VAL A 165 0.10 9.45 10.62
CA VAL A 165 -0.14 9.06 9.23
C VAL A 165 0.31 7.62 8.98
N ASP A 166 -0.45 6.85 8.19
CA ASP A 166 -0.01 5.51 7.76
C ASP A 166 1.10 5.63 6.71
N MET A 167 2.27 5.06 6.97
CA MET A 167 3.41 5.03 6.06
C MET A 167 3.38 3.72 5.28
N THR A 168 2.87 3.77 4.06
CA THR A 168 2.69 2.58 3.23
C THR A 168 3.87 2.34 2.29
N ASN A 169 4.05 1.07 1.91
CA ASN A 169 5.09 0.67 0.96
C ASN A 169 4.66 -0.60 0.23
N GLU A 170 5.25 -0.85 -0.94
CA GLU A 170 5.17 -2.15 -1.62
C GLU A 170 6.02 -3.19 -0.88
N GLY A 171 5.69 -4.47 -1.04
CA GLY A 171 6.39 -5.53 -0.32
C GLY A 171 6.21 -6.91 -0.92
N ILE A 172 5.79 -7.01 -2.17
CA ILE A 172 5.52 -8.29 -2.84
C ILE A 172 6.79 -9.15 -3.00
N ARG A 173 7.96 -8.53 -2.99
CA ARG A 173 9.29 -9.17 -3.09
C ARG A 173 10.33 -8.52 -2.18
N GLY A 174 9.92 -7.98 -1.06
CA GLY A 174 10.73 -7.19 -0.12
C GLY A 174 10.25 -5.75 -0.07
N VAL A 175 10.65 -5.02 0.96
CA VAL A 175 10.33 -3.60 1.09
C VAL A 175 10.96 -2.84 -0.08
N GLU A 176 10.20 -2.04 -0.79
CA GLU A 176 10.73 -1.19 -1.83
C GLU A 176 11.44 0.02 -1.20
N ALA A 177 12.67 -0.23 -0.78
CA ALA A 177 13.54 0.78 -0.21
C ALA A 177 15.02 0.49 -0.58
N TYR A 178 15.81 1.54 -0.65
CA TYR A 178 17.22 1.43 -1.02
C TYR A 178 17.97 0.48 -0.09
N ARG A 179 18.61 -0.53 -0.65
CA ARG A 179 19.36 -1.60 0.06
C ARG A 179 18.52 -2.47 1.01
N ALA A 180 17.20 -2.44 0.93
CA ALA A 180 16.37 -3.44 1.60
C ALA A 180 16.57 -4.83 0.96
N THR A 181 16.21 -5.89 1.70
CA THR A 181 16.32 -7.26 1.21
C THR A 181 15.36 -7.49 0.04
N ASN A 182 15.90 -7.89 -1.11
CA ASN A 182 15.12 -8.24 -2.28
C ASN A 182 14.97 -9.77 -2.37
N PHE A 183 13.73 -10.23 -2.41
CA PHE A 183 13.36 -11.63 -2.58
C PHE A 183 13.01 -11.92 -4.05
N PRO A 184 12.93 -13.20 -4.47
CA PRO A 184 12.35 -13.54 -5.76
C PRO A 184 10.93 -12.98 -5.92
N SER A 185 10.45 -12.88 -7.18
CA SER A 185 9.04 -12.56 -7.43
C SER A 185 8.11 -13.54 -6.69
N GLN A 186 6.86 -13.16 -6.45
CA GLN A 186 5.92 -14.09 -5.81
C GLN A 186 5.78 -15.40 -6.59
N LEU A 187 5.86 -15.37 -7.93
CA LEU A 187 5.88 -16.59 -8.74
C LEU A 187 7.08 -17.48 -8.40
N GLY A 188 8.28 -16.89 -8.31
CA GLY A 188 9.48 -17.63 -7.88
C GLY A 188 9.36 -18.19 -6.46
N MET A 189 8.81 -17.41 -5.53
CA MET A 189 8.53 -17.89 -4.18
C MET A 189 7.45 -18.98 -4.17
N GLY A 190 6.44 -18.90 -5.03
CA GLY A 190 5.39 -19.89 -5.19
C GLY A 190 5.91 -21.27 -5.60
N HIS A 191 6.93 -21.32 -6.45
CA HIS A 191 7.58 -22.57 -6.86
C HIS A 191 8.29 -23.32 -5.73
N THR A 192 8.50 -22.69 -4.59
CA THR A 192 9.08 -23.38 -3.42
C THR A 192 8.11 -24.32 -2.73
N TRP A 193 6.80 -24.13 -2.86
CA TRP A 193 5.73 -24.84 -2.16
C TRP A 193 5.92 -24.87 -0.64
N ASN A 194 6.65 -23.90 -0.08
CA ASN A 194 7.12 -23.91 1.30
C ASN A 194 6.52 -22.77 2.13
N ARG A 195 5.46 -23.09 2.88
CA ARG A 195 4.75 -22.15 3.76
C ARG A 195 5.64 -21.55 4.85
N GLU A 196 6.55 -22.36 5.40
CA GLU A 196 7.45 -21.88 6.47
C GLU A 196 8.43 -20.85 5.91
N LEU A 197 8.97 -21.10 4.72
CA LEU A 197 9.84 -20.14 4.03
C LEU A 197 9.10 -18.82 3.80
N LEU A 198 7.87 -18.86 3.31
CA LEU A 198 7.05 -17.66 3.06
C LEU A 198 6.73 -16.91 4.37
N ARG A 199 6.49 -17.61 5.46
CA ARG A 199 6.31 -16.97 6.78
C ARG A 199 7.59 -16.27 7.25
N LYS A 200 8.75 -16.87 7.05
CA LYS A 200 10.06 -16.26 7.34
C LYS A 200 10.32 -15.04 6.46
N THR A 201 10.02 -15.15 5.16
CA THR A 201 10.11 -14.01 4.22
C THR A 201 9.22 -12.85 4.68
N GLY A 202 7.94 -13.12 4.98
CA GLY A 202 7.02 -12.11 5.51
C GLY A 202 7.53 -11.46 6.79
N ARG A 203 8.10 -12.23 7.71
CA ARG A 203 8.69 -11.71 8.95
C ARG A 203 9.88 -10.77 8.67
N ILE A 204 10.72 -11.08 7.70
CA ILE A 204 11.85 -10.21 7.32
C ILE A 204 11.31 -8.92 6.70
N VAL A 205 10.36 -9.02 5.76
CA VAL A 205 9.72 -7.85 5.13
C VAL A 205 9.09 -6.95 6.20
N GLY A 206 8.26 -7.50 7.09
CA GLY A 206 7.62 -6.74 8.17
C GLY A 206 8.63 -6.07 9.09
N ARG A 207 9.71 -6.79 9.46
CA ARG A 207 10.75 -6.25 10.32
C ARG A 207 11.54 -5.13 9.65
N GLU A 208 11.97 -5.30 8.40
CA GLU A 208 12.68 -4.25 7.68
C GLU A 208 11.79 -3.02 7.48
N ALA A 209 10.54 -3.20 7.06
CA ALA A 209 9.57 -2.12 6.92
C ALA A 209 9.41 -1.34 8.24
N ARG A 210 9.18 -2.04 9.35
CA ARG A 210 9.03 -1.40 10.66
C ARG A 210 10.28 -0.63 11.08
N LEU A 211 11.46 -1.19 10.85
CA LEU A 211 12.74 -0.54 11.20
C LEU A 211 13.02 0.69 10.35
N LEU A 212 12.52 0.73 9.11
CA LEU A 212 12.61 1.90 8.23
C LEU A 212 11.53 2.96 8.51
N GLY A 213 10.51 2.62 9.31
CA GLY A 213 9.43 3.53 9.68
C GLY A 213 8.12 3.33 8.93
N TYR A 214 8.03 2.37 8.00
CA TYR A 214 6.78 2.00 7.35
C TYR A 214 5.87 1.24 8.30
N THR A 215 4.56 1.45 8.18
CA THR A 215 3.54 0.89 9.07
C THR A 215 2.62 -0.11 8.36
N ASN A 216 2.62 -0.10 7.02
CA ASN A 216 1.73 -0.92 6.21
C ASN A 216 2.38 -1.33 4.89
N ILE A 217 2.13 -2.57 4.48
CA ILE A 217 2.71 -3.17 3.28
C ILE A 217 1.61 -3.66 2.34
N TYR A 218 1.65 -3.21 1.09
CA TYR A 218 0.70 -3.57 0.03
C TYR A 218 1.02 -4.96 -0.58
N ALA A 219 1.00 -5.96 0.27
CA ALA A 219 1.23 -7.37 -0.02
C ALA A 219 0.46 -8.26 0.99
N PRO A 220 0.23 -9.56 0.66
CA PRO A 220 0.59 -10.28 -0.57
C PRO A 220 -0.37 -10.03 -1.73
N VAL A 221 0.09 -10.33 -2.96
CA VAL A 221 -0.79 -10.45 -4.14
C VAL A 221 -1.48 -11.81 -4.08
N LEU A 222 -2.80 -11.80 -4.07
CA LEU A 222 -3.65 -13.00 -3.97
C LEU A 222 -4.37 -13.36 -5.27
N ASP A 223 -4.05 -12.65 -6.36
CA ASP A 223 -4.52 -13.02 -7.68
C ASP A 223 -4.07 -14.43 -8.05
N VAL A 224 -4.95 -15.21 -8.69
CA VAL A 224 -4.66 -16.58 -9.10
C VAL A 224 -4.31 -16.59 -10.59
N GLY A 225 -3.09 -16.99 -10.93
CA GLY A 225 -2.55 -16.95 -12.29
C GLY A 225 -3.12 -18.03 -13.21
N ARG A 226 -4.37 -17.89 -13.64
CA ARG A 226 -5.02 -18.87 -14.52
C ARG A 226 -4.58 -18.77 -15.99
N ASP A 227 -4.02 -17.63 -16.37
CA ASP A 227 -3.55 -17.40 -17.74
C ASP A 227 -2.27 -16.57 -17.75
N GLN A 228 -1.20 -17.13 -18.31
CA GLN A 228 0.13 -16.49 -18.36
C GLN A 228 0.19 -15.27 -19.27
N ARG A 229 -0.84 -14.99 -20.07
CA ARG A 229 -0.95 -13.79 -20.90
C ARG A 229 -1.31 -12.56 -20.09
N TRP A 230 -1.76 -12.73 -18.84
CA TRP A 230 -2.01 -11.62 -17.94
C TRP A 230 -0.71 -10.88 -17.60
N GLY A 231 -0.68 -9.55 -17.79
CA GLY A 231 0.55 -8.74 -17.72
C GLY A 231 1.19 -8.65 -16.33
N ARG A 232 0.50 -9.11 -15.26
CA ARG A 232 1.01 -9.16 -13.87
C ARG A 232 1.23 -10.59 -13.36
N TYR A 233 1.37 -11.54 -14.27
CA TYR A 233 1.51 -12.95 -13.92
C TYR A 233 2.72 -13.24 -13.00
N GLU A 234 3.79 -12.48 -13.14
CA GLU A 234 4.98 -12.62 -12.28
C GLU A 234 4.74 -12.26 -10.80
N GLU A 235 3.66 -11.52 -10.53
CA GLU A 235 3.33 -11.07 -9.17
C GLU A 235 2.53 -12.11 -8.36
N VAL A 236 2.01 -13.19 -8.98
CA VAL A 236 1.19 -14.20 -8.32
C VAL A 236 2.01 -15.37 -7.77
N PHE A 237 1.50 -16.06 -6.76
CA PHE A 237 2.15 -17.28 -6.24
C PHE A 237 1.99 -18.49 -7.18
N GLY A 238 1.07 -18.45 -8.14
CA GLY A 238 0.83 -19.54 -9.10
C GLY A 238 -0.63 -19.68 -9.53
N GLU A 239 -0.95 -20.85 -10.09
CA GLU A 239 -2.23 -21.16 -10.74
C GLU A 239 -3.24 -21.83 -9.81
N SER A 240 -2.78 -22.39 -8.70
CA SER A 240 -3.62 -23.11 -7.74
C SER A 240 -4.17 -22.15 -6.69
N PRO A 241 -5.50 -21.98 -6.56
CA PRO A 241 -6.08 -21.12 -5.52
C PRO A 241 -5.71 -21.59 -4.10
N TYR A 242 -5.55 -22.89 -3.90
CA TYR A 242 -5.09 -23.45 -2.63
C TYR A 242 -3.65 -23.02 -2.32
N LEU A 243 -2.74 -23.13 -3.28
CA LEU A 243 -1.35 -22.70 -3.09
C LEU A 243 -1.27 -21.20 -2.80
N VAL A 244 -1.97 -20.38 -3.58
CA VAL A 244 -2.04 -18.92 -3.38
C VAL A 244 -2.57 -18.60 -1.98
N ALA A 245 -3.63 -19.28 -1.53
CA ALA A 245 -4.19 -19.10 -0.19
C ALA A 245 -3.18 -19.46 0.92
N GLU A 246 -2.55 -20.63 0.82
CA GLU A 246 -1.61 -21.12 1.85
C GLU A 246 -0.36 -20.24 1.97
N LEU A 247 0.20 -19.82 0.82
CA LEU A 247 1.38 -18.95 0.80
C LEU A 247 1.03 -17.50 1.19
N GLY A 248 -0.15 -17.02 0.75
CA GLY A 248 -0.68 -15.72 1.15
C GLY A 248 -0.90 -15.62 2.66
N VAL A 249 -1.54 -16.63 3.27
CA VAL A 249 -1.69 -16.71 4.74
C VAL A 249 -0.33 -16.71 5.44
N ALA A 250 0.61 -17.50 4.92
CA ALA A 250 1.94 -17.58 5.54
C ALA A 250 2.69 -16.24 5.48
N MET A 251 2.69 -15.58 4.32
CA MET A 251 3.36 -14.29 4.13
C MET A 251 2.72 -13.18 4.95
N ALA A 252 1.39 -13.02 4.90
CA ALA A 252 0.66 -12.02 5.66
C ALA A 252 0.85 -12.20 7.17
N SER A 253 0.71 -13.44 7.68
CA SER A 253 0.96 -13.73 9.09
C SER A 253 2.40 -13.44 9.51
N GLY A 254 3.35 -13.63 8.60
CA GLY A 254 4.75 -13.30 8.83
C GLY A 254 4.96 -11.79 8.99
N MET A 255 4.41 -10.98 8.08
CA MET A 255 4.50 -9.52 8.10
C MET A 255 3.86 -8.92 9.34
N GLN A 256 2.69 -9.44 9.76
CA GLN A 256 1.95 -8.93 10.92
C GLN A 256 2.45 -9.50 12.27
N THR A 257 3.45 -10.40 12.26
CA THR A 257 4.00 -10.97 13.52
C THR A 257 4.48 -9.84 14.43
N ASP A 258 4.14 -9.94 15.72
CA ASP A 258 4.52 -8.98 16.75
C ASP A 258 4.12 -7.53 16.44
N TYR A 259 3.01 -7.35 15.70
CA TYR A 259 2.51 -6.04 15.28
C TYR A 259 3.54 -5.18 14.53
N GLN A 260 4.36 -5.82 13.71
CA GLN A 260 5.41 -5.10 12.97
C GLN A 260 4.81 -4.11 11.98
N VAL A 261 3.97 -4.60 11.07
CA VAL A 261 3.27 -3.79 10.07
C VAL A 261 1.89 -4.37 9.78
N ALA A 262 0.98 -3.54 9.26
CA ALA A 262 -0.23 -4.03 8.62
C ALA A 262 0.10 -4.71 7.28
N SER A 263 -0.70 -5.70 6.90
CA SER A 263 -0.65 -6.35 5.59
C SER A 263 -1.91 -6.00 4.81
N THR A 264 -1.76 -5.54 3.58
CA THR A 264 -2.85 -5.19 2.67
C THR A 264 -2.83 -6.12 1.46
N ALA A 265 -3.73 -7.10 1.46
CA ALA A 265 -3.82 -8.07 0.37
C ALA A 265 -4.45 -7.47 -0.88
N LYS A 266 -3.98 -7.89 -2.06
CA LYS A 266 -4.41 -7.35 -3.35
C LYS A 266 -4.44 -8.44 -4.46
N HIS A 267 -5.23 -8.28 -5.54
CA HIS A 267 -6.17 -7.18 -5.81
C HIS A 267 -7.60 -7.76 -5.79
N PHE A 268 -8.43 -7.25 -4.93
CA PHE A 268 -9.80 -7.74 -4.75
C PHE A 268 -10.74 -7.12 -5.78
N ALA A 269 -11.34 -7.86 -6.73
CA ALA A 269 -11.23 -9.29 -6.94
C ALA A 269 -11.29 -9.65 -8.42
N ALA A 270 -10.91 -10.90 -8.74
CA ALA A 270 -11.02 -11.48 -10.08
C ALA A 270 -10.26 -10.69 -11.19
N TYR A 271 -9.14 -10.09 -10.83
CA TYR A 271 -8.37 -9.21 -11.72
C TYR A 271 -7.48 -10.00 -12.70
N SER A 272 -6.98 -11.18 -12.29
CA SER A 272 -6.06 -12.00 -13.09
C SER A 272 -6.77 -12.74 -14.22
N ASN A 273 -6.92 -12.08 -15.35
CA ASN A 273 -7.54 -12.65 -16.54
C ASN A 273 -6.77 -12.32 -17.82
N ASN A 274 -7.06 -13.04 -18.90
CA ASN A 274 -6.36 -12.96 -20.18
C ASN A 274 -6.87 -11.88 -21.14
N LYS A 275 -7.95 -11.18 -20.78
CA LYS A 275 -8.60 -10.24 -21.71
C LYS A 275 -7.95 -8.89 -21.75
N GLY A 276 -7.05 -8.60 -20.82
CA GLY A 276 -6.36 -7.35 -20.77
C GLY A 276 -4.96 -7.44 -20.21
N ALA A 277 -4.06 -6.71 -20.85
CA ALA A 277 -2.78 -6.40 -20.25
C ALA A 277 -2.99 -5.36 -19.15
N ARG A 278 -2.09 -5.31 -18.19
CA ARG A 278 -2.13 -4.40 -17.04
C ARG A 278 -2.45 -2.96 -17.43
N GLU A 279 -1.67 -2.40 -18.36
CA GLU A 279 -1.67 -0.95 -18.59
C GLU A 279 -2.79 -0.49 -19.52
N GLY A 280 -2.98 -1.17 -20.64
CA GLY A 280 -3.94 -0.73 -21.64
C GLY A 280 -5.38 -1.11 -21.35
N MET A 281 -5.57 -2.20 -20.63
CA MET A 281 -6.86 -2.90 -20.49
C MET A 281 -7.20 -3.19 -19.03
N SER A 282 -6.88 -2.27 -18.12
CA SER A 282 -7.16 -2.44 -16.68
C SER A 282 -8.64 -2.57 -16.35
N ARG A 283 -9.51 -2.11 -17.22
CA ARG A 283 -10.98 -2.13 -17.09
C ARG A 283 -11.64 -3.33 -17.76
N VAL A 284 -11.07 -4.48 -17.71
CA VAL A 284 -11.58 -5.64 -18.44
C VAL A 284 -12.42 -6.51 -17.53
N ASP A 285 -13.68 -6.74 -17.94
CA ASP A 285 -14.53 -7.77 -17.37
C ASP A 285 -13.88 -9.15 -17.61
N PRO A 286 -13.58 -9.92 -16.55
CA PRO A 286 -13.00 -11.24 -16.67
C PRO A 286 -13.91 -12.22 -17.42
N GLN A 287 -15.24 -11.96 -17.50
CA GLN A 287 -16.26 -12.84 -18.05
C GLN A 287 -16.20 -14.27 -17.48
N MET A 288 -15.99 -14.33 -16.18
CA MET A 288 -15.94 -15.59 -15.42
C MET A 288 -17.32 -15.90 -14.84
N PRO A 289 -17.76 -17.14 -14.87
CA PRO A 289 -19.01 -17.51 -14.20
C PRO A 289 -18.85 -17.34 -12.67
N PRO A 290 -19.91 -16.98 -11.94
CA PRO A 290 -19.84 -16.73 -10.48
C PRO A 290 -19.19 -17.88 -9.70
N ARG A 291 -19.41 -19.12 -10.07
CA ARG A 291 -18.78 -20.29 -9.43
C ARG A 291 -17.26 -20.30 -9.56
N GLU A 292 -16.73 -19.87 -10.69
CA GLU A 292 -15.28 -19.76 -10.89
C GLU A 292 -14.70 -18.67 -10.00
N VAL A 293 -15.35 -17.51 -9.94
CA VAL A 293 -14.95 -16.42 -9.06
C VAL A 293 -14.92 -16.89 -7.60
N GLU A 294 -15.98 -17.57 -7.14
CA GLU A 294 -16.08 -18.11 -5.78
C GLU A 294 -14.98 -19.10 -5.41
N ASN A 295 -14.77 -20.09 -6.28
CA ASN A 295 -13.92 -21.21 -5.95
C ASN A 295 -12.43 -20.96 -6.23
N ILE A 296 -12.12 -20.00 -7.10
CA ILE A 296 -10.75 -19.71 -7.53
C ILE A 296 -10.30 -18.36 -7.01
N HIS A 297 -10.96 -17.28 -7.39
CA HIS A 297 -10.44 -15.92 -7.17
C HIS A 297 -10.73 -15.37 -5.77
N LEU A 298 -11.86 -15.74 -5.15
CA LEU A 298 -12.21 -15.30 -3.79
C LEU A 298 -11.66 -16.22 -2.69
N MET A 299 -11.32 -17.47 -3.02
CA MET A 299 -10.81 -18.42 -2.04
C MET A 299 -9.56 -17.91 -1.30
N PRO A 300 -8.51 -17.38 -1.97
CA PRO A 300 -7.33 -16.86 -1.27
C PRO A 300 -7.65 -15.71 -0.32
N PHE A 301 -8.50 -14.76 -0.71
CA PHE A 301 -8.92 -13.66 0.14
C PHE A 301 -9.66 -14.14 1.38
N ARG A 302 -10.59 -15.06 1.20
CA ARG A 302 -11.37 -15.66 2.30
C ARG A 302 -10.45 -16.33 3.33
N GLU A 303 -9.46 -17.08 2.87
CA GLU A 303 -8.50 -17.74 3.75
C GLU A 303 -7.54 -16.77 4.45
N VAL A 304 -7.06 -15.75 3.77
CA VAL A 304 -6.16 -14.76 4.37
C VAL A 304 -6.91 -13.88 5.39
N ILE A 305 -8.14 -13.47 5.10
CA ILE A 305 -8.99 -12.75 6.05
C ILE A 305 -9.22 -13.60 7.30
N ARG A 306 -9.64 -14.86 7.13
CA ARG A 306 -10.02 -15.75 8.24
C ARG A 306 -8.82 -16.19 9.09
N ARG A 307 -7.66 -16.50 8.47
CA ARG A 307 -6.53 -17.17 9.12
C ARG A 307 -5.38 -16.25 9.47
N ALA A 308 -5.15 -15.20 8.69
CA ALA A 308 -4.09 -14.23 8.96
C ALA A 308 -4.62 -12.94 9.60
N GLY A 309 -5.94 -12.69 9.58
CA GLY A 309 -6.54 -11.50 10.14
C GLY A 309 -5.97 -10.22 9.53
N ILE A 310 -5.88 -10.17 8.20
CA ILE A 310 -5.31 -9.02 7.50
C ILE A 310 -6.07 -7.73 7.80
N LEU A 311 -5.33 -6.61 7.84
CA LEU A 311 -5.86 -5.30 8.20
C LEU A 311 -6.23 -4.45 6.99
N GLY A 312 -5.71 -4.76 5.79
CA GLY A 312 -6.02 -4.05 4.56
C GLY A 312 -6.40 -4.96 3.40
N VAL A 313 -7.24 -4.44 2.51
CA VAL A 313 -7.54 -5.03 1.20
C VAL A 313 -7.50 -3.93 0.15
N MET A 314 -6.78 -4.16 -0.94
CA MET A 314 -6.76 -3.25 -2.08
C MET A 314 -7.74 -3.74 -3.15
N SER A 315 -8.67 -2.85 -3.56
CA SER A 315 -9.62 -3.14 -4.65
C SER A 315 -8.91 -3.17 -6.01
N SER A 316 -9.45 -3.95 -6.93
CA SER A 316 -8.86 -4.16 -8.25
C SER A 316 -9.36 -3.15 -9.29
N TYR A 317 -8.68 -3.11 -10.45
CA TYR A 317 -8.99 -2.21 -11.55
C TYR A 317 -10.17 -2.61 -12.44
N ASN A 318 -10.50 -3.91 -12.47
CA ASN A 318 -11.45 -4.46 -13.43
C ASN A 318 -12.90 -4.21 -13.01
N ASP A 319 -13.78 -4.40 -13.96
CA ASP A 319 -15.20 -4.59 -13.73
C ASP A 319 -15.56 -6.08 -13.65
N TYR A 320 -16.72 -6.38 -13.17
CA TYR A 320 -17.35 -7.69 -13.23
C TYR A 320 -18.81 -7.53 -13.65
N ASP A 321 -19.17 -8.18 -14.74
CA ASP A 321 -20.50 -8.07 -15.37
C ASP A 321 -20.92 -6.60 -15.61
N GLY A 322 -19.95 -5.81 -16.12
CA GLY A 322 -20.15 -4.41 -16.47
C GLY A 322 -20.12 -3.43 -15.28
N VAL A 323 -19.94 -3.92 -14.03
CA VAL A 323 -19.86 -3.07 -12.84
C VAL A 323 -18.42 -3.05 -12.31
N PRO A 324 -17.74 -1.89 -12.29
CA PRO A 324 -16.38 -1.78 -11.73
C PRO A 324 -16.36 -2.19 -10.26
N ILE A 325 -15.38 -3.03 -9.89
CA ILE A 325 -15.20 -3.47 -8.49
C ILE A 325 -15.12 -2.25 -7.56
N GLN A 326 -14.37 -1.21 -7.96
CA GLN A 326 -14.15 -0.01 -7.19
C GLN A 326 -15.43 0.80 -6.90
N GLY A 327 -16.44 0.74 -7.76
CA GLY A 327 -17.74 1.40 -7.60
C GLY A 327 -18.85 0.49 -7.09
N SER A 328 -18.54 -0.74 -6.71
CA SER A 328 -19.54 -1.77 -6.42
C SER A 328 -19.73 -2.00 -4.92
N ARG A 329 -20.89 -1.55 -4.38
CA ARG A 329 -21.32 -1.87 -3.02
C ARG A 329 -21.39 -3.40 -2.80
N TYR A 330 -21.87 -4.14 -3.82
CA TYR A 330 -21.91 -5.60 -3.76
C TYR A 330 -20.53 -6.19 -3.44
N TRP A 331 -19.48 -5.77 -4.14
CA TRP A 331 -18.14 -6.30 -3.92
C TRP A 331 -17.50 -5.82 -2.63
N LEU A 332 -17.45 -4.50 -2.39
CA LEU A 332 -16.65 -3.95 -1.29
C LEU A 332 -17.38 -3.98 0.06
N THR A 333 -18.72 -3.98 0.06
CA THR A 333 -19.50 -4.01 1.29
C THR A 333 -20.13 -5.37 1.53
N GLU A 334 -20.95 -5.86 0.61
CA GLU A 334 -21.76 -7.06 0.87
C GLU A 334 -20.89 -8.32 0.86
N ARG A 335 -20.06 -8.51 -0.18
CA ARG A 335 -19.18 -9.68 -0.28
C ARG A 335 -17.99 -9.61 0.68
N LEU A 336 -17.21 -8.53 0.64
CA LEU A 336 -15.98 -8.43 1.42
C LEU A 336 -16.25 -8.28 2.91
N ARG A 337 -17.09 -7.31 3.31
CA ARG A 337 -17.37 -7.05 4.73
C ARG A 337 -18.48 -7.94 5.28
N GLY A 338 -19.59 -8.10 4.54
CA GLY A 338 -20.74 -8.89 4.98
C GLY A 338 -20.44 -10.38 5.02
N GLU A 339 -20.11 -10.99 3.87
CA GLU A 339 -20.00 -12.44 3.78
C GLU A 339 -18.63 -12.98 4.23
N MET A 340 -17.52 -12.28 3.88
CA MET A 340 -16.18 -12.72 4.30
C MET A 340 -15.80 -12.22 5.70
N GLY A 341 -16.58 -11.32 6.30
CA GLY A 341 -16.34 -10.80 7.64
C GLY A 341 -15.11 -9.91 7.76
N PHE A 342 -14.66 -9.28 6.67
CA PHE A 342 -13.52 -8.38 6.69
C PHE A 342 -13.82 -7.11 7.49
N ARG A 343 -12.97 -6.79 8.46
CA ARG A 343 -13.14 -5.65 9.37
C ARG A 343 -12.10 -4.55 9.21
N GLY A 344 -11.11 -4.76 8.35
CA GLY A 344 -10.06 -3.77 8.08
C GLY A 344 -10.49 -2.68 7.11
N TYR A 345 -9.52 -1.93 6.60
CA TYR A 345 -9.76 -0.86 5.64
C TYR A 345 -9.63 -1.35 4.18
N VAL A 346 -10.34 -0.67 3.29
CA VAL A 346 -10.25 -0.88 1.84
C VAL A 346 -9.52 0.31 1.22
N VAL A 347 -8.41 0.05 0.53
CA VAL A 347 -7.71 1.05 -0.27
C VAL A 347 -7.97 0.78 -1.75
N SER A 348 -8.06 1.82 -2.56
CA SER A 348 -8.14 1.67 -4.02
C SER A 348 -6.76 1.32 -4.60
N ASP A 349 -6.71 0.56 -5.68
CA ASP A 349 -5.52 0.55 -6.53
C ASP A 349 -5.32 1.94 -7.18
N SER A 350 -4.09 2.26 -7.58
CA SER A 350 -3.69 3.62 -7.99
C SER A 350 -4.50 4.13 -9.18
N GLY A 351 -5.37 5.12 -8.93
CA GLY A 351 -6.22 5.73 -9.96
C GLY A 351 -7.48 4.96 -10.29
N SER A 352 -7.81 3.86 -9.61
CA SER A 352 -9.01 3.06 -9.93
C SER A 352 -10.32 3.81 -9.69
N VAL A 353 -10.36 4.77 -8.77
CA VAL A 353 -11.52 5.66 -8.57
C VAL A 353 -11.77 6.50 -9.82
N GLU A 354 -10.74 7.12 -10.34
CA GLU A 354 -10.82 7.95 -11.54
C GLU A 354 -11.20 7.13 -12.78
N TYR A 355 -10.89 5.85 -12.80
CA TYR A 355 -11.27 4.94 -13.87
C TYR A 355 -12.78 4.73 -13.98
N LEU A 356 -13.56 4.93 -12.92
CA LEU A 356 -15.02 4.90 -13.00
C LEU A 356 -15.55 5.89 -14.05
N HIS A 357 -14.93 7.06 -14.16
CA HIS A 357 -15.23 8.03 -15.21
C HIS A 357 -14.41 7.82 -16.48
N ASN A 358 -13.07 7.75 -16.37
CA ASN A 358 -12.17 7.85 -17.50
C ASN A 358 -12.05 6.58 -18.36
N LYS A 359 -12.31 5.39 -17.78
CA LYS A 359 -12.14 4.10 -18.47
C LYS A 359 -13.42 3.25 -18.49
N HIS A 360 -14.09 3.11 -17.36
CA HIS A 360 -15.32 2.32 -17.26
C HIS A 360 -16.55 3.08 -17.77
N HIS A 361 -16.52 4.42 -17.73
CA HIS A 361 -17.61 5.29 -18.10
C HIS A 361 -18.94 5.00 -17.37
N THR A 362 -18.83 4.51 -16.12
CA THR A 362 -19.97 4.28 -15.22
C THR A 362 -20.30 5.51 -14.39
N ALA A 363 -19.35 6.41 -14.19
CA ALA A 363 -19.54 7.71 -13.57
C ALA A 363 -19.59 8.81 -14.63
N VAL A 364 -20.55 9.74 -14.50
CA VAL A 364 -20.76 10.82 -15.47
C VAL A 364 -19.65 11.89 -15.42
N ASN A 365 -18.98 12.02 -14.30
CA ASN A 365 -17.85 12.92 -14.08
C ASN A 365 -17.04 12.47 -12.86
N GLN A 366 -15.97 13.20 -12.51
CA GLN A 366 -15.10 12.87 -11.38
C GLN A 366 -15.81 12.95 -10.02
N LEU A 367 -16.73 13.91 -9.84
CA LEU A 367 -17.51 14.02 -8.59
C LEU A 367 -18.38 12.78 -8.36
N ASP A 368 -19.01 12.27 -9.41
CA ASP A 368 -19.81 11.05 -9.36
C ASP A 368 -18.92 9.80 -9.15
N ALA A 369 -17.72 9.76 -9.71
CA ALA A 369 -16.76 8.68 -9.44
C ALA A 369 -16.38 8.60 -7.95
N VAL A 370 -16.14 9.74 -7.32
CA VAL A 370 -15.87 9.83 -5.87
C VAL A 370 -17.08 9.37 -5.07
N ARG A 371 -18.30 9.80 -5.44
CA ARG A 371 -19.54 9.37 -4.79
C ARG A 371 -19.73 7.87 -4.87
N GLN A 372 -19.63 7.28 -6.07
CA GLN A 372 -19.77 5.83 -6.26
C GLN A 372 -18.76 5.04 -5.42
N SER A 373 -17.51 5.50 -5.35
CA SER A 373 -16.45 4.80 -4.62
C SER A 373 -16.67 4.79 -3.10
N ILE A 374 -17.08 5.92 -2.51
CA ILE A 374 -17.34 6.00 -1.08
C ILE A 374 -18.63 5.24 -0.69
N GLU A 375 -19.67 5.30 -1.51
CA GLU A 375 -20.89 4.51 -1.32
C GLU A 375 -20.62 3.01 -1.44
N ALA A 376 -19.73 2.60 -2.32
CA ALA A 376 -19.33 1.19 -2.48
C ALA A 376 -18.65 0.61 -1.25
N GLY A 377 -17.92 1.40 -0.48
CA GLY A 377 -17.22 0.91 0.72
C GLY A 377 -15.73 1.19 0.76
N LEU A 378 -15.23 2.08 -0.12
CA LEU A 378 -13.84 2.53 -0.08
C LEU A 378 -13.57 3.35 1.19
N ASN A 379 -12.42 3.09 1.83
CA ASN A 379 -11.90 3.91 2.92
C ASN A 379 -10.84 4.90 2.42
N VAL A 380 -9.83 4.43 1.68
CA VAL A 380 -8.69 5.25 1.28
C VAL A 380 -8.51 5.23 -0.23
N ARG A 381 -8.53 6.41 -0.85
CA ARG A 381 -8.20 6.54 -2.28
C ARG A 381 -6.69 6.62 -2.46
N CYS A 382 -6.12 5.77 -3.31
CA CYS A 382 -4.73 5.79 -3.74
C CYS A 382 -4.60 6.32 -5.18
N ASN A 383 -3.71 7.28 -5.41
CA ASN A 383 -3.43 7.81 -6.76
C ASN A 383 -2.11 8.62 -6.79
N PHE A 384 -1.51 8.72 -8.00
CA PHE A 384 -0.39 9.62 -8.30
C PHE A 384 -0.80 11.08 -8.53
N TRP A 385 -2.05 11.43 -8.27
CA TRP A 385 -2.56 12.80 -8.33
C TRP A 385 -2.63 13.39 -6.93
N HIS A 386 -2.64 14.71 -6.87
CA HIS A 386 -2.73 15.44 -5.61
C HIS A 386 -3.97 15.04 -4.80
N PRO A 387 -3.87 14.95 -3.47
CA PRO A 387 -4.99 14.57 -2.58
C PRO A 387 -6.24 15.42 -2.76
N GLU A 388 -6.10 16.70 -3.07
CA GLU A 388 -7.20 17.64 -3.31
C GLU A 388 -8.17 17.14 -4.39
N THR A 389 -7.69 16.38 -5.37
CA THR A 389 -8.53 15.84 -6.46
C THR A 389 -9.58 14.85 -5.97
N TYR A 390 -9.46 14.35 -4.74
CA TYR A 390 -10.43 13.49 -4.09
C TYR A 390 -11.13 14.18 -2.90
N VAL A 391 -10.37 14.86 -2.06
CA VAL A 391 -10.86 15.51 -0.84
C VAL A 391 -11.85 16.64 -1.16
N MET A 392 -11.55 17.47 -2.17
CA MET A 392 -12.45 18.57 -2.52
C MET A 392 -13.79 18.11 -3.09
N PRO A 393 -13.86 17.11 -4.00
CA PRO A 393 -15.11 16.45 -4.35
C PRO A 393 -15.88 15.85 -3.17
N LEU A 394 -15.21 15.16 -2.22
CA LEU A 394 -15.89 14.65 -1.01
C LEU A 394 -16.56 15.75 -0.20
N ARG A 395 -15.84 16.85 0.05
CA ARG A 395 -16.40 18.03 0.75
C ARG A 395 -17.54 18.68 -0.03
N GLN A 396 -17.48 18.66 -1.36
CA GLN A 396 -18.58 19.13 -2.21
C GLN A 396 -19.82 18.24 -2.07
N LEU A 397 -19.65 16.92 -2.15
CA LEU A 397 -20.76 15.96 -2.00
C LEU A 397 -21.50 16.12 -0.67
N LEU A 398 -20.76 16.34 0.42
CA LEU A 398 -21.33 16.62 1.74
C LEU A 398 -22.12 17.94 1.76
N ARG A 399 -21.55 19.03 1.24
CA ARG A 399 -22.22 20.34 1.21
C ARG A 399 -23.49 20.34 0.38
N GLU A 400 -23.53 19.54 -0.68
CA GLU A 400 -24.67 19.39 -1.57
C GLU A 400 -25.68 18.35 -1.07
N GLY A 401 -25.41 17.65 0.05
CA GLY A 401 -26.27 16.61 0.62
C GLY A 401 -26.36 15.36 -0.25
N LEU A 402 -25.38 15.13 -1.15
CA LEU A 402 -25.31 13.96 -2.02
C LEU A 402 -24.73 12.73 -1.31
N ILE A 403 -24.01 12.93 -0.22
CA ILE A 403 -23.63 11.92 0.76
C ILE A 403 -23.89 12.46 2.15
N THR A 404 -24.05 11.58 3.14
CA THR A 404 -24.27 11.97 4.54
C THR A 404 -22.99 11.94 5.35
N GLU A 405 -22.98 12.65 6.48
CA GLU A 405 -21.86 12.61 7.41
C GLU A 405 -21.71 11.23 8.05
N GLU A 406 -22.82 10.53 8.32
CA GLU A 406 -22.77 9.15 8.82
C GLU A 406 -22.08 8.18 7.85
N LEU A 407 -22.27 8.37 6.53
CA LEU A 407 -21.55 7.62 5.53
C LEU A 407 -20.05 7.93 5.61
N LEU A 408 -19.67 9.21 5.69
CA LEU A 408 -18.29 9.63 5.85
C LEU A 408 -17.68 9.00 7.11
N ASP A 409 -18.35 9.13 8.25
CA ASP A 409 -17.90 8.57 9.54
C ASP A 409 -17.68 7.07 9.48
N SER A 410 -18.57 6.35 8.80
CA SER A 410 -18.44 4.90 8.60
C SER A 410 -17.21 4.50 7.75
N ARG A 411 -16.61 5.42 7.01
CA ARG A 411 -15.40 5.19 6.21
C ARG A 411 -14.14 5.63 6.96
N VAL A 412 -14.25 6.63 7.82
CA VAL A 412 -13.13 7.11 8.66
C VAL A 412 -12.88 6.15 9.83
N ARG A 413 -13.92 5.59 10.43
CA ARG A 413 -13.88 4.54 11.47
C ARG A 413 -13.03 3.36 11.02
#